data_f7bbc9b892441111659436e0733cab9a
#
_entry.id   f7bbc9b892441111659436e0733cab9a
#
_cell.length_a   1.000
_cell.length_b   1.000
_cell.length_c   1.000
_cell.angle_alpha   90.00
_cell.angle_beta   90.00
_cell.angle_gamma   90.00
#
_symmetry.space_group_name_H-M   'P 1'
#
loop_
_entity.id
_entity.type
_entity.pdbx_description
1 polymer ?
#
loop_
_entity_poly.entity_id
_entity_poly.type
_entity_poly.pdbx_seq_one_letter_code
_entity_poly.pdbx_strand_id
1 'polypeptide(L)'
;MRKSFSFVLLFVFAVAAPAQQTASPSHFDGNSWWAHVKFLADDSLEGRDTGSEGLRKAQAYAVEQLQKAGLEPAGTNGFYQPVRFTQFEVDEAKSSLALISNGQSRPLSFADDAFISSRATRASANLTAPLVFVGYGLKIPEKNLDELAGLDLKGKVVVYLAGSPADIPTALASHYQTPGERWKSLRAAGAIGTMVIFNPASMDIPWSRISVNRNHPSMDLADPEFDETSGQQIGIAFNPASAEQLFAGSGHTFAEIAALGKDRKPLPHFPLAVSLKANAVIQTKTLESANIVAKLPGSDPALKNEFVVLSAHIDHVGIGAPINGDRIYNGAMDNGSGSALVMDMAASLKAHPERIQRSILFLLVTGEEKGLLGSKYFAAHPTIPLKSIVGDVNVDMFLPIVPLKILKIEGIEESDLGTRAAAIAQSLGIKPIADPEPLRNAFIRSDQYSFIKKGVPAVKVDVGFELGTPEQKIFKDWLT
;
A
#
# COMPACT_ATOMS: atom_id res chain seq x y z
N MET A 1 -67.07 -62.86 25.05
CA MET A 1 -66.84 -61.42 25.13
C MET A 1 -65.36 -61.19 25.54
N ARG A 2 -64.48 -60.94 24.57
CA ARG A 2 -63.03 -60.67 24.79
C ARG A 2 -62.84 -59.15 24.63
N LYS A 3 -62.39 -58.50 25.69
CA LYS A 3 -62.07 -57.06 25.68
C LYS A 3 -60.59 -56.99 25.33
N SER A 4 -60.24 -56.40 24.16
CA SER A 4 -58.90 -56.02 23.77
C SER A 4 -58.52 -54.68 24.38
N PHE A 5 -57.44 -54.64 25.12
CA PHE A 5 -56.78 -53.39 25.54
C PHE A 5 -55.67 -53.04 24.55
N SER A 6 -55.81 -51.90 23.86
CA SER A 6 -54.79 -51.34 23.04
C SER A 6 -53.93 -50.41 23.89
N PHE A 7 -52.61 -50.71 23.97
CA PHE A 7 -51.62 -49.85 24.60
C PHE A 7 -51.06 -48.88 23.50
N VAL A 8 -51.31 -47.62 23.67
CA VAL A 8 -50.70 -46.59 22.84
C VAL A 8 -49.37 -46.17 23.49
N LEU A 9 -48.26 -46.52 22.81
CA LEU A 9 -46.93 -46.10 23.20
C LEU A 9 -46.64 -44.70 22.62
N LEU A 10 -46.59 -43.66 23.49
CA LEU A 10 -46.19 -42.31 23.12
C LEU A 10 -44.66 -42.26 23.10
N PHE A 11 -44.08 -42.16 21.89
CA PHE A 11 -42.64 -41.82 21.71
C PHE A 11 -42.47 -40.30 21.86
N VAL A 12 -41.89 -39.86 22.95
CA VAL A 12 -41.42 -38.49 23.12
C VAL A 12 -40.04 -38.36 22.43
N PHE A 13 -40.01 -37.73 21.26
CA PHE A 13 -38.78 -37.31 20.65
C PHE A 13 -38.24 -36.09 21.38
N ALA A 14 -37.20 -36.28 22.20
CA ALA A 14 -36.41 -35.17 22.72
C ALA A 14 -35.58 -34.61 21.59
N VAL A 15 -35.96 -33.47 21.03
CA VAL A 15 -35.12 -32.67 20.14
C VAL A 15 -34.02 -32.07 20.98
N ALA A 16 -32.79 -32.64 20.91
CA ALA A 16 -31.61 -32.02 21.48
C ALA A 16 -31.33 -30.74 20.67
N ALA A 17 -31.55 -29.58 21.24
CA ALA A 17 -31.10 -28.33 20.70
C ALA A 17 -29.56 -28.37 20.63
N PRO A 18 -28.94 -27.94 19.51
CA PRO A 18 -27.48 -27.83 19.47
C PRO A 18 -27.05 -26.84 20.56
N ALA A 19 -26.19 -27.32 21.47
CA ALA A 19 -25.54 -26.47 22.45
C ALA A 19 -24.80 -25.35 21.70
N GLN A 20 -25.23 -24.10 21.84
CA GLN A 20 -24.43 -22.96 21.45
C GLN A 20 -23.11 -23.08 22.19
N GLN A 21 -22.05 -23.38 21.44
CA GLN A 21 -20.70 -23.22 21.94
C GLN A 21 -20.54 -21.75 22.28
N THR A 22 -20.65 -21.40 23.54
CA THR A 22 -20.19 -20.09 24.04
C THR A 22 -18.72 -20.00 23.70
N ALA A 23 -18.37 -19.09 22.78
CA ALA A 23 -16.97 -18.79 22.47
C ALA A 23 -16.27 -18.49 23.80
N SER A 24 -15.22 -19.25 24.13
CA SER A 24 -14.36 -18.94 25.26
C SER A 24 -13.89 -17.49 25.13
N PRO A 25 -13.83 -16.71 26.22
CA PRO A 25 -13.37 -15.33 26.15
C PRO A 25 -12.01 -15.29 25.46
N SER A 26 -11.83 -14.34 24.53
CA SER A 26 -10.56 -14.12 23.87
C SER A 26 -9.51 -13.79 24.93
N HIS A 27 -8.38 -14.48 24.93
CA HIS A 27 -7.23 -14.14 25.79
C HIS A 27 -6.43 -12.96 25.23
N PHE A 28 -7.02 -12.15 24.36
CA PHE A 28 -6.40 -10.94 23.86
C PHE A 28 -6.45 -9.85 24.94
N ASP A 29 -5.28 -9.34 25.32
CA ASP A 29 -5.15 -8.25 26.29
C ASP A 29 -4.85 -6.93 25.58
N GLY A 30 -5.83 -6.03 25.52
CA GLY A 30 -5.66 -4.70 24.94
C GLY A 30 -4.58 -3.85 25.63
N ASN A 31 -4.26 -4.12 26.91
CA ASN A 31 -3.14 -3.43 27.59
C ASN A 31 -1.78 -3.91 27.07
N SER A 32 -1.63 -5.20 26.78
CA SER A 32 -0.44 -5.76 26.15
C SER A 32 -0.23 -5.14 24.77
N TRP A 33 -1.25 -5.16 23.92
CA TRP A 33 -1.22 -4.51 22.63
C TRP A 33 -0.82 -3.02 22.73
N TRP A 34 -1.44 -2.28 23.66
CA TRP A 34 -1.14 -0.86 23.85
C TRP A 34 0.29 -0.62 24.36
N ALA A 35 0.82 -1.52 25.16
CA ALA A 35 2.23 -1.46 25.62
C ALA A 35 3.19 -1.56 24.42
N HIS A 36 2.92 -2.47 23.47
CA HIS A 36 3.69 -2.56 22.23
C HIS A 36 3.58 -1.28 21.37
N VAL A 37 2.35 -0.73 21.21
CA VAL A 37 2.15 0.52 20.48
C VAL A 37 2.96 1.66 21.10
N LYS A 38 2.88 1.82 22.44
CA LYS A 38 3.65 2.86 23.15
C LYS A 38 5.16 2.72 22.95
N PHE A 39 5.69 1.51 22.96
CA PHE A 39 7.11 1.28 22.69
C PHE A 39 7.46 1.66 21.24
N LEU A 40 6.69 1.17 20.29
CA LEU A 40 6.95 1.43 18.86
C LEU A 40 6.81 2.92 18.48
N ALA A 41 6.01 3.67 19.21
CA ALA A 41 5.79 5.10 19.00
C ALA A 41 6.64 6.00 19.90
N ASP A 42 7.60 5.44 20.66
CA ASP A 42 8.45 6.22 21.53
C ASP A 42 9.44 7.10 20.76
N ASP A 43 9.66 8.33 21.21
CA ASP A 43 10.56 9.32 20.57
C ASP A 43 11.98 8.79 20.38
N SER A 44 12.45 7.88 21.24
CA SER A 44 13.78 7.25 21.14
C SER A 44 13.97 6.38 19.91
N LEU A 45 12.85 6.06 19.19
CA LEU A 45 12.88 5.35 17.93
C LEU A 45 12.87 6.30 16.71
N GLU A 46 12.78 7.61 16.95
CA GLU A 46 12.89 8.64 15.90
C GLU A 46 11.99 8.39 14.69
N GLY A 47 10.79 7.82 14.94
CA GLY A 47 9.81 7.49 13.90
C GLY A 47 10.20 6.35 12.96
N ARG A 48 11.16 5.50 13.34
CA ARG A 48 11.46 4.18 12.70
C ARG A 48 11.66 4.22 11.17
N ASP A 49 12.31 5.26 10.62
CA ASP A 49 12.54 5.31 9.17
C ASP A 49 13.34 4.10 8.68
N THR A 50 13.03 3.64 7.47
CA THR A 50 13.67 2.47 6.86
C THR A 50 15.21 2.59 6.88
N GLY A 51 15.87 1.60 7.50
CA GLY A 51 17.34 1.58 7.64
C GLY A 51 17.90 2.46 8.76
N SER A 52 17.07 3.15 9.55
CA SER A 52 17.51 3.96 10.69
C SER A 52 17.87 3.12 11.91
N GLU A 53 18.56 3.73 12.88
CA GLU A 53 18.81 3.11 14.19
C GLU A 53 17.51 2.88 14.97
N GLY A 54 16.55 3.81 14.87
CA GLY A 54 15.23 3.66 15.47
C GLY A 54 14.51 2.40 14.99
N LEU A 55 14.54 2.16 13.67
CA LEU A 55 13.96 0.92 13.13
C LEU A 55 14.70 -0.33 13.59
N ARG A 56 16.04 -0.32 13.67
CA ARG A 56 16.80 -1.46 14.19
C ARG A 56 16.41 -1.80 15.64
N LYS A 57 16.19 -0.79 16.48
CA LYS A 57 15.68 -0.98 17.86
C LYS A 57 14.27 -1.57 17.87
N ALA A 58 13.36 -1.08 17.01
CA ALA A 58 12.02 -1.62 16.86
C ALA A 58 12.02 -3.09 16.42
N GLN A 59 12.86 -3.43 15.46
CA GLN A 59 13.03 -4.81 14.97
C GLN A 59 13.59 -5.73 16.07
N ALA A 60 14.59 -5.28 16.81
CA ALA A 60 15.15 -6.04 17.94
C ALA A 60 14.09 -6.29 19.01
N TYR A 61 13.30 -5.28 19.34
CA TYR A 61 12.16 -5.40 20.25
C TYR A 61 11.15 -6.43 19.77
N ALA A 62 10.74 -6.35 18.50
CA ALA A 62 9.77 -7.30 17.93
C ALA A 62 10.30 -8.75 18.00
N VAL A 63 11.57 -8.98 17.65
CA VAL A 63 12.21 -10.29 17.76
C VAL A 63 12.22 -10.78 19.21
N GLU A 64 12.53 -9.92 20.18
CA GLU A 64 12.49 -10.26 21.60
C GLU A 64 11.08 -10.70 22.05
N GLN A 65 10.03 -9.99 21.63
CA GLN A 65 8.64 -10.35 21.97
C GLN A 65 8.23 -11.69 21.34
N LEU A 66 8.55 -11.92 20.07
CA LEU A 66 8.27 -13.19 19.38
C LEU A 66 9.02 -14.37 20.00
N GLN A 67 10.27 -14.16 20.44
CA GLN A 67 11.06 -15.15 21.19
C GLN A 67 10.44 -15.44 22.57
N LYS A 68 10.06 -14.41 23.32
CA LYS A 68 9.36 -14.56 24.61
C LYS A 68 8.05 -15.32 24.47
N ALA A 69 7.32 -15.10 23.39
CA ALA A 69 6.11 -15.85 23.05
C ALA A 69 6.41 -17.32 22.65
N GLY A 70 7.68 -17.70 22.45
CA GLY A 70 8.08 -19.07 22.10
C GLY A 70 7.84 -19.42 20.63
N LEU A 71 7.88 -18.46 19.73
CA LEU A 71 7.80 -18.66 18.28
C LEU A 71 9.14 -19.19 17.74
N GLU A 72 9.08 -19.92 16.63
CA GLU A 72 10.27 -20.39 15.93
C GLU A 72 10.75 -19.34 14.91
N PRO A 73 12.09 -19.16 14.77
CA PRO A 73 12.63 -18.31 13.72
C PRO A 73 12.28 -18.87 12.33
N ALA A 74 11.94 -17.99 11.39
CA ALA A 74 11.60 -18.36 10.02
C ALA A 74 12.21 -17.42 8.97
N GLY A 75 13.11 -16.52 9.35
CA GLY A 75 13.90 -15.70 8.44
C GLY A 75 15.07 -16.47 7.84
N THR A 76 15.81 -15.85 6.94
CA THR A 76 17.04 -16.44 6.36
C THR A 76 18.24 -16.33 7.31
N ASN A 77 18.16 -15.43 8.29
CA ASN A 77 19.15 -15.27 9.38
C ASN A 77 18.41 -15.20 10.72
N GLY A 78 18.03 -16.36 11.27
CA GLY A 78 17.21 -16.45 12.46
C GLY A 78 15.81 -15.89 12.22
N PHE A 79 15.44 -14.84 12.96
CA PHE A 79 14.17 -14.13 12.74
C PHE A 79 14.24 -13.09 11.62
N TYR A 80 15.43 -12.76 11.13
CA TYR A 80 15.64 -11.70 10.17
C TYR A 80 15.70 -12.26 8.73
N GLN A 81 15.06 -11.56 7.81
CA GLN A 81 15.31 -11.65 6.38
C GLN A 81 15.93 -10.33 5.93
N PRO A 82 17.26 -10.26 5.77
CA PRO A 82 17.94 -9.04 5.35
C PRO A 82 17.46 -8.57 3.97
N VAL A 83 17.24 -7.25 3.85
CA VAL A 83 16.81 -6.58 2.63
C VAL A 83 17.76 -5.42 2.34
N ARG A 84 18.30 -5.35 1.13
CA ARG A 84 19.17 -4.26 0.69
C ARG A 84 18.41 -3.27 -0.16
N PHE A 85 18.67 -2.00 0.07
CA PHE A 85 18.03 -0.88 -0.60
C PHE A 85 19.05 0.04 -1.24
N THR A 86 18.66 0.67 -2.33
CA THR A 86 19.30 1.86 -2.86
C THR A 86 18.39 3.05 -2.60
N GLN A 87 18.91 4.04 -1.90
CA GLN A 87 18.26 5.33 -1.65
C GLN A 87 18.60 6.30 -2.77
N PHE A 88 17.66 7.12 -3.18
CA PHE A 88 17.81 8.13 -4.22
C PHE A 88 17.31 9.48 -3.68
N GLU A 89 18.13 10.51 -3.88
CA GLU A 89 17.82 11.87 -3.46
C GLU A 89 18.12 12.84 -4.59
N VAL A 90 17.24 13.80 -4.83
CA VAL A 90 17.45 14.87 -5.80
C VAL A 90 18.27 15.98 -5.14
N ASP A 91 19.43 16.30 -5.69
CA ASP A 91 20.17 17.51 -5.31
C ASP A 91 19.53 18.71 -6.00
N GLU A 92 18.51 19.32 -5.34
CA GLU A 92 17.77 20.45 -5.92
C GLU A 92 18.67 21.65 -6.23
N ALA A 93 19.71 21.89 -5.42
CA ALA A 93 20.61 23.03 -5.64
C ALA A 93 21.39 22.93 -6.96
N LYS A 94 21.58 21.69 -7.46
CA LYS A 94 22.26 21.42 -8.74
C LYS A 94 21.31 21.01 -9.85
N SER A 95 20.02 20.88 -9.56
CA SER A 95 18.99 20.46 -10.51
C SER A 95 18.20 21.65 -11.02
N SER A 96 17.60 21.52 -12.20
CA SER A 96 16.74 22.56 -12.77
C SER A 96 15.71 21.99 -13.74
N LEU A 97 14.56 22.65 -13.82
CA LEU A 97 13.51 22.38 -14.78
C LEU A 97 13.14 23.69 -15.50
N ALA A 98 12.85 23.59 -16.79
CA ALA A 98 12.32 24.70 -17.57
C ALA A 98 11.42 24.19 -18.70
N LEU A 99 10.44 25.00 -19.10
CA LEU A 99 9.67 24.81 -20.33
C LEU A 99 10.29 25.67 -21.45
N ILE A 100 10.38 25.10 -22.62
CA ILE A 100 10.82 25.81 -23.83
C ILE A 100 9.59 25.96 -24.73
N SER A 101 9.28 27.22 -25.09
CA SER A 101 8.24 27.59 -26.07
C SER A 101 8.76 28.66 -27.00
N ASN A 102 8.61 28.48 -28.32
CA ASN A 102 9.07 29.43 -29.34
C ASN A 102 10.54 29.87 -29.16
N GLY A 103 11.40 28.93 -28.76
CA GLY A 103 12.82 29.19 -28.50
C GLY A 103 13.14 29.90 -27.20
N GLN A 104 12.14 30.29 -26.42
CA GLN A 104 12.32 30.93 -25.12
C GLN A 104 12.24 29.90 -24.00
N SER A 105 13.16 29.97 -23.06
CA SER A 105 13.20 29.09 -21.88
C SER A 105 12.59 29.81 -20.67
N ARG A 106 11.57 29.19 -20.06
CA ARG A 106 10.92 29.63 -18.83
C ARG A 106 11.30 28.66 -17.70
N PRO A 107 12.05 29.08 -16.70
CA PRO A 107 12.34 28.25 -15.54
C PRO A 107 11.05 27.86 -14.80
N LEU A 108 11.03 26.64 -14.24
CA LEU A 108 9.99 26.16 -13.30
C LEU A 108 10.55 26.24 -11.88
N SER A 109 9.72 26.75 -10.96
CA SER A 109 10.04 26.80 -9.53
C SER A 109 9.83 25.41 -8.93
N PHE A 110 10.87 24.86 -8.27
CA PHE A 110 10.69 23.66 -7.44
C PHE A 110 9.70 23.97 -6.31
N ALA A 111 8.85 23.01 -6.01
CA ALA A 111 7.73 23.09 -5.09
C ALA A 111 6.50 23.87 -5.62
N ASP A 112 6.67 25.05 -6.23
CA ASP A 112 5.52 25.85 -6.67
C ASP A 112 4.93 25.33 -7.99
N ASP A 113 5.78 25.10 -9.01
CA ASP A 113 5.34 24.63 -10.32
C ASP A 113 5.43 23.10 -10.45
N ALA A 114 6.57 22.53 -10.05
CA ALA A 114 6.86 21.11 -10.23
C ALA A 114 7.99 20.64 -9.31
N PHE A 115 8.22 19.34 -9.27
CA PHE A 115 9.44 18.78 -8.72
C PHE A 115 9.85 17.49 -9.44
N ILE A 116 11.16 17.17 -9.38
CA ILE A 116 11.70 15.91 -9.88
C ILE A 116 11.39 14.82 -8.85
N SER A 117 10.73 13.75 -9.30
CA SER A 117 10.46 12.61 -8.44
C SER A 117 11.65 11.65 -8.40
N SER A 118 12.30 11.52 -7.26
CA SER A 118 13.36 10.53 -7.04
C SER A 118 12.84 9.08 -7.14
N ARG A 119 11.54 8.84 -6.99
CA ARG A 119 10.92 7.52 -7.23
C ARG A 119 10.98 7.08 -8.69
N ALA A 120 11.01 8.02 -9.62
CA ALA A 120 10.98 7.77 -11.06
C ALA A 120 12.25 8.25 -11.79
N THR A 121 13.15 8.96 -11.10
CA THR A 121 14.44 9.43 -11.63
C THR A 121 15.54 8.78 -10.80
N ARG A 122 16.14 7.73 -11.35
CA ARG A 122 17.12 6.87 -10.63
C ARG A 122 18.58 7.22 -10.91
N ALA A 123 18.83 8.04 -11.92
CA ALA A 123 20.15 8.48 -12.30
C ALA A 123 20.13 9.96 -12.70
N SER A 124 21.27 10.62 -12.60
CA SER A 124 21.41 11.99 -13.08
C SER A 124 21.16 12.04 -14.59
N ALA A 125 20.41 13.05 -15.03
CA ALA A 125 20.01 13.22 -16.42
C ALA A 125 20.10 14.69 -16.82
N ASN A 126 20.54 14.95 -18.06
CA ASN A 126 20.45 16.26 -18.69
C ASN A 126 19.81 16.06 -20.06
N LEU A 127 18.62 16.58 -20.23
CA LEU A 127 17.83 16.35 -21.43
C LEU A 127 17.00 17.57 -21.86
N THR A 128 16.70 17.60 -23.15
CA THR A 128 15.65 18.46 -23.73
C THR A 128 14.77 17.54 -24.58
N ALA A 129 13.47 17.49 -24.26
CA ALA A 129 12.54 16.57 -24.92
C ALA A 129 11.18 17.21 -25.18
N PRO A 130 10.55 16.91 -26.33
CA PRO A 130 9.17 17.28 -26.58
C PRO A 130 8.22 16.63 -25.54
N LEU A 131 7.10 17.31 -25.28
CA LEU A 131 6.05 16.82 -24.40
C LEU A 131 4.84 16.35 -25.22
N VAL A 132 4.22 15.26 -24.76
CA VAL A 132 2.97 14.73 -25.35
C VAL A 132 1.98 14.46 -24.22
N PHE A 133 0.78 15.03 -24.31
CA PHE A 133 -0.31 14.70 -23.40
C PHE A 133 -1.02 13.42 -23.88
N VAL A 134 -1.19 12.45 -23.00
CA VAL A 134 -1.73 11.10 -23.32
C VAL A 134 -2.95 10.73 -22.49
N GLY A 135 -3.74 11.72 -22.07
CA GLY A 135 -4.92 11.44 -21.25
C GLY A 135 -4.52 10.98 -19.84
N TYR A 136 -4.99 9.81 -19.41
CA TYR A 136 -4.58 9.19 -18.15
C TYR A 136 -3.30 8.34 -18.29
N GLY A 137 -2.84 8.12 -19.53
CA GLY A 137 -1.63 7.34 -19.83
C GLY A 137 -1.76 5.86 -19.53
N LEU A 138 -2.94 5.28 -19.73
CA LEU A 138 -3.25 3.89 -19.40
C LEU A 138 -3.35 3.01 -20.64
N LYS A 139 -2.85 1.79 -20.50
CA LYS A 139 -3.09 0.70 -21.44
C LYS A 139 -3.59 -0.50 -20.66
N ILE A 140 -4.87 -0.84 -20.84
CA ILE A 140 -5.59 -1.88 -20.09
C ILE A 140 -6.16 -2.89 -21.09
N PRO A 141 -5.41 -3.96 -21.42
CA PRO A 141 -5.81 -4.93 -22.42
C PRO A 141 -7.17 -5.60 -22.15
N GLU A 142 -7.49 -5.89 -20.88
CA GLU A 142 -8.74 -6.53 -20.44
C GLU A 142 -9.98 -5.68 -20.74
N LYS A 143 -9.79 -4.38 -20.98
CA LYS A 143 -10.85 -3.41 -21.33
C LYS A 143 -10.71 -2.85 -22.72
N ASN A 144 -9.78 -3.36 -23.52
CA ASN A 144 -9.43 -2.83 -24.85
C ASN A 144 -9.12 -1.33 -24.81
N LEU A 145 -8.62 -0.82 -23.67
CA LEU A 145 -8.18 0.56 -23.52
C LEU A 145 -6.71 0.68 -23.91
N ASP A 146 -6.40 1.53 -24.88
CA ASP A 146 -5.02 1.89 -25.24
C ASP A 146 -4.96 3.38 -25.56
N GLU A 147 -4.68 4.21 -24.55
CA GLU A 147 -4.55 5.66 -24.71
C GLU A 147 -3.25 6.06 -25.41
N LEU A 148 -2.37 5.10 -25.72
CA LEU A 148 -1.10 5.33 -26.41
C LEU A 148 -1.20 5.04 -27.91
N ALA A 149 -2.30 4.46 -28.36
CA ALA A 149 -2.49 4.04 -29.74
C ALA A 149 -2.38 5.22 -30.73
N GLY A 150 -1.58 5.05 -31.78
CA GLY A 150 -1.39 6.07 -32.82
C GLY A 150 -0.49 7.24 -32.45
N LEU A 151 0.07 7.26 -31.21
CA LEU A 151 0.99 8.31 -30.79
C LEU A 151 2.45 7.93 -31.07
N ASP A 152 3.23 8.89 -31.56
CA ASP A 152 4.68 8.79 -31.56
C ASP A 152 5.23 9.29 -30.22
N LEU A 153 5.68 8.38 -29.38
CA LEU A 153 6.25 8.69 -28.06
C LEU A 153 7.78 8.53 -28.00
N LYS A 154 8.40 8.15 -29.12
CA LYS A 154 9.84 7.90 -29.17
C LYS A 154 10.65 9.15 -28.80
N GLY A 155 11.45 9.04 -27.74
CA GLY A 155 12.30 10.12 -27.24
C GLY A 155 11.56 11.29 -26.60
N LYS A 156 10.29 11.11 -26.23
CA LYS A 156 9.46 12.15 -25.63
C LYS A 156 9.19 11.91 -24.15
N VAL A 157 8.91 12.98 -23.42
CA VAL A 157 8.40 12.91 -22.06
C VAL A 157 6.87 12.97 -22.13
N VAL A 158 6.23 11.99 -21.51
CA VAL A 158 4.78 11.81 -21.52
C VAL A 158 4.15 12.56 -20.37
N VAL A 159 3.16 13.40 -20.67
CA VAL A 159 2.35 14.13 -19.70
C VAL A 159 0.99 13.43 -19.55
N TYR A 160 0.56 13.14 -18.32
CA TYR A 160 -0.73 12.53 -18.06
C TYR A 160 -1.42 13.13 -16.84
N LEU A 161 -2.76 13.08 -16.82
CA LEU A 161 -3.56 13.41 -15.63
C LEU A 161 -3.69 12.17 -14.74
N ALA A 162 -3.47 12.29 -13.44
CA ALA A 162 -3.71 11.19 -12.50
C ALA A 162 -5.20 10.80 -12.48
N GLY A 163 -5.49 9.51 -12.54
CA GLY A 163 -6.86 9.00 -12.56
C GLY A 163 -7.09 7.92 -13.63
N SER A 164 -8.36 7.62 -13.87
CA SER A 164 -8.81 6.64 -14.88
C SER A 164 -10.22 6.96 -15.35
N PRO A 165 -10.65 6.48 -16.53
CA PRO A 165 -12.05 6.54 -16.98
C PRO A 165 -12.99 5.84 -15.99
N ALA A 166 -14.27 6.28 -15.96
CA ALA A 166 -15.27 5.79 -15.00
C ALA A 166 -15.73 4.35 -15.27
N ASP A 167 -15.65 3.88 -16.50
CA ASP A 167 -16.05 2.55 -16.96
C ASP A 167 -15.01 1.46 -16.66
N ILE A 168 -13.83 1.84 -16.18
CA ILE A 168 -12.80 0.90 -15.75
C ILE A 168 -13.02 0.53 -14.28
N PRO A 169 -13.13 -0.77 -13.94
CA PRO A 169 -13.24 -1.23 -12.56
C PRO A 169 -12.07 -0.71 -11.70
N THR A 170 -12.37 -0.26 -10.50
CA THR A 170 -11.41 0.49 -9.66
C THR A 170 -10.16 -0.33 -9.34
N ALA A 171 -10.29 -1.62 -8.99
CA ALA A 171 -9.15 -2.47 -8.70
C ALA A 171 -8.22 -2.62 -9.92
N LEU A 172 -8.79 -2.81 -11.11
CA LEU A 172 -8.05 -2.90 -12.36
C LEU A 172 -7.37 -1.56 -12.71
N ALA A 173 -8.11 -0.45 -12.60
CA ALA A 173 -7.57 0.89 -12.80
C ALA A 173 -6.39 1.16 -11.84
N SER A 174 -6.54 0.78 -10.58
CA SER A 174 -5.50 0.94 -9.56
C SER A 174 -4.21 0.21 -9.92
N HIS A 175 -4.32 -1.05 -10.37
CA HIS A 175 -3.17 -1.82 -10.82
C HIS A 175 -2.41 -1.11 -11.95
N TYR A 176 -3.10 -0.70 -13.01
CA TYR A 176 -2.48 -0.04 -14.15
C TYR A 176 -2.01 1.40 -13.88
N GLN A 177 -2.50 2.03 -12.83
CA GLN A 177 -2.03 3.34 -12.36
C GLN A 177 -0.72 3.26 -11.55
N THR A 178 -0.27 2.08 -11.12
CA THR A 178 1.02 1.95 -10.45
C THR A 178 2.15 2.46 -11.35
N PRO A 179 3.18 3.11 -10.79
CA PRO A 179 4.28 3.66 -11.60
C PRO A 179 4.92 2.61 -12.51
N GLY A 180 5.14 1.40 -12.03
CA GLY A 180 5.77 0.32 -12.79
C GLY A 180 4.93 -0.14 -13.97
N GLU A 181 3.63 -0.43 -13.78
CA GLU A 181 2.77 -0.92 -14.87
C GLU A 181 2.55 0.18 -15.93
N ARG A 182 2.35 1.42 -15.50
CA ARG A 182 2.25 2.54 -16.43
C ARG A 182 3.56 2.71 -17.23
N TRP A 183 4.71 2.74 -16.54
CA TRP A 183 5.99 2.91 -17.19
C TRP A 183 6.31 1.78 -18.20
N LYS A 184 5.99 0.56 -17.87
CA LYS A 184 6.14 -0.60 -18.77
C LYS A 184 5.47 -0.35 -20.15
N SER A 185 4.25 0.16 -20.15
CA SER A 185 3.53 0.49 -21.39
C SER A 185 4.11 1.70 -22.11
N LEU A 186 4.45 2.76 -21.38
CA LEU A 186 5.04 3.98 -21.94
C LEU A 186 6.44 3.73 -22.52
N ARG A 187 7.27 2.95 -21.81
CA ARG A 187 8.60 2.54 -22.29
C ARG A 187 8.50 1.72 -23.57
N ALA A 188 7.56 0.77 -23.65
CA ALA A 188 7.34 -0.03 -24.84
C ALA A 188 6.94 0.83 -26.06
N ALA A 189 6.27 1.96 -25.82
CA ALA A 189 5.93 2.95 -26.85
C ALA A 189 7.06 3.96 -27.15
N GLY A 190 8.22 3.84 -26.47
CA GLY A 190 9.42 4.63 -26.72
C GLY A 190 9.57 5.91 -25.90
N ALA A 191 8.73 6.15 -24.90
CA ALA A 191 8.87 7.26 -23.97
C ALA A 191 10.19 7.20 -23.18
N ILE A 192 10.75 8.38 -22.86
CA ILE A 192 11.98 8.49 -22.07
C ILE A 192 11.76 9.02 -20.65
N GLY A 193 10.55 9.50 -20.35
CA GLY A 193 10.19 10.03 -19.05
C GLY A 193 8.72 10.31 -18.91
N THR A 194 8.31 10.66 -17.69
CA THR A 194 6.92 10.95 -17.35
C THR A 194 6.77 12.29 -16.63
N MET A 195 5.63 12.92 -16.80
CA MET A 195 5.19 14.08 -16.03
C MET A 195 3.75 13.86 -15.60
N VAL A 196 3.50 13.69 -14.32
CA VAL A 196 2.15 13.55 -13.78
C VAL A 196 1.59 14.90 -13.37
N ILE A 197 0.38 15.21 -13.82
CA ILE A 197 -0.44 16.30 -13.28
C ILE A 197 -1.44 15.65 -12.33
N PHE A 198 -1.47 16.09 -11.05
CA PHE A 198 -2.47 15.61 -10.12
C PHE A 198 -3.86 16.11 -10.51
N ASN A 199 -4.87 15.23 -10.44
CA ASN A 199 -6.24 15.63 -10.75
C ASN A 199 -6.83 16.43 -9.59
N PRO A 200 -7.16 17.73 -9.77
CA PRO A 200 -7.68 18.57 -8.68
C PRO A 200 -8.95 18.02 -8.02
N ALA A 201 -9.76 17.26 -8.77
CA ALA A 201 -11.02 16.71 -8.29
C ALA A 201 -10.85 15.50 -7.36
N SER A 202 -9.70 14.82 -7.40
CA SER A 202 -9.39 13.64 -6.58
C SER A 202 -8.22 13.86 -5.61
N MET A 203 -7.69 15.09 -5.54
CA MET A 203 -6.65 15.43 -4.55
C MET A 203 -7.27 15.58 -3.16
N ASP A 204 -7.02 14.63 -2.30
CA ASP A 204 -7.35 14.67 -0.86
C ASP A 204 -6.25 15.34 -0.03
N ILE A 205 -5.04 15.44 -0.58
CA ILE A 205 -3.87 16.10 0.03
C ILE A 205 -3.51 17.33 -0.82
N PRO A 206 -3.42 18.53 -0.25
CA PRO A 206 -3.09 19.73 -1.00
C PRO A 206 -1.66 19.69 -1.55
N TRP A 207 -1.44 20.32 -2.70
CA TRP A 207 -0.13 20.37 -3.35
C TRP A 207 1.01 20.83 -2.43
N SER A 208 0.75 21.78 -1.54
CA SER A 208 1.73 22.26 -0.56
C SER A 208 2.27 21.15 0.35
N ARG A 209 1.48 20.12 0.66
CA ARG A 209 1.93 18.93 1.38
C ARG A 209 2.58 17.90 0.46
N ILE A 210 2.03 17.68 -0.74
CA ILE A 210 2.60 16.76 -1.74
C ILE A 210 4.02 17.20 -2.11
N SER A 211 4.22 18.49 -2.34
CA SER A 211 5.52 19.03 -2.76
C SER A 211 6.62 18.92 -1.70
N VAL A 212 6.26 18.78 -0.41
CA VAL A 212 7.24 18.53 0.66
C VAL A 212 7.91 17.17 0.52
N ASN A 213 7.23 16.18 -0.07
CA ASN A 213 7.78 14.84 -0.29
C ASN A 213 9.05 14.85 -1.17
N ARG A 214 9.29 15.90 -1.96
CA ARG A 214 10.53 16.05 -2.75
C ARG A 214 11.80 16.08 -1.87
N ASN A 215 11.65 16.51 -0.61
CA ASN A 215 12.75 16.61 0.36
C ASN A 215 13.04 15.28 1.07
N HIS A 216 12.23 14.26 0.82
CA HIS A 216 12.44 12.94 1.39
C HIS A 216 13.07 12.01 0.34
N PRO A 217 14.17 11.35 0.69
CA PRO A 217 14.76 10.35 -0.19
C PRO A 217 13.77 9.23 -0.50
N SER A 218 13.71 8.81 -1.75
CA SER A 218 13.04 7.58 -2.12
C SER A 218 13.97 6.38 -2.01
N MET A 219 13.40 5.18 -1.96
CA MET A 219 14.18 3.95 -1.94
C MET A 219 13.63 2.96 -2.96
N ASP A 220 14.49 2.03 -3.36
CA ASP A 220 14.11 0.82 -4.08
C ASP A 220 14.94 -0.36 -3.60
N LEU A 221 14.49 -1.57 -3.90
CA LEU A 221 15.30 -2.75 -3.68
C LEU A 221 16.58 -2.66 -4.50
N ALA A 222 17.73 -3.01 -3.89
CA ALA A 222 19.02 -2.88 -4.56
C ALA A 222 19.22 -3.91 -5.69
N ASP A 223 18.43 -4.97 -5.71
CA ASP A 223 18.48 -5.98 -6.78
C ASP A 223 17.82 -5.42 -8.04
N PRO A 224 18.52 -5.42 -9.20
CA PRO A 224 18.02 -4.90 -10.47
C PRO A 224 16.73 -5.59 -10.97
N GLU A 225 16.42 -6.80 -10.52
CA GLU A 225 15.18 -7.49 -10.93
C GLU A 225 13.91 -6.75 -10.48
N PHE A 226 14.02 -5.89 -9.45
CA PHE A 226 12.92 -5.09 -8.91
C PHE A 226 12.82 -3.70 -9.51
N ASP A 227 13.71 -3.31 -10.44
CA ASP A 227 13.68 -1.98 -11.08
C ASP A 227 12.48 -1.86 -12.04
N GLU A 228 11.35 -1.46 -11.50
CA GLU A 228 10.10 -1.22 -12.25
C GLU A 228 10.17 0.04 -13.13
N THR A 229 11.16 0.91 -12.91
CA THR A 229 11.34 2.16 -13.67
C THR A 229 12.55 2.14 -14.60
N SER A 230 13.09 0.96 -14.87
CA SER A 230 14.26 0.76 -15.74
C SER A 230 14.15 1.53 -17.06
N GLY A 231 15.18 2.31 -17.38
CA GLY A 231 15.23 3.12 -18.59
C GLY A 231 14.46 4.45 -18.52
N GLN A 232 13.78 4.77 -17.44
CA GLN A 232 13.16 6.08 -17.23
C GLN A 232 14.24 7.11 -16.89
N GLN A 233 14.39 8.13 -17.75
CA GLN A 233 15.41 9.16 -17.55
C GLN A 233 14.95 10.24 -16.59
N ILE A 234 13.65 10.55 -16.56
CA ILE A 234 13.07 11.56 -15.68
C ILE A 234 11.62 11.25 -15.32
N GLY A 235 11.25 11.54 -14.08
CA GLY A 235 9.88 11.58 -13.59
C GLY A 235 9.61 12.91 -12.91
N ILE A 236 8.52 13.56 -13.25
CA ILE A 236 8.15 14.89 -12.73
C ILE A 236 6.75 14.83 -12.15
N ALA A 237 6.57 15.42 -10.98
CA ALA A 237 5.26 15.79 -10.45
C ALA A 237 5.00 17.26 -10.76
N PHE A 238 3.87 17.57 -11.35
CA PHE A 238 3.52 18.92 -11.80
C PHE A 238 2.29 19.45 -11.08
N ASN A 239 2.39 20.68 -10.58
CA ASN A 239 1.31 21.33 -9.85
C ASN A 239 0.12 21.63 -10.79
N PRO A 240 -1.08 21.14 -10.49
CA PRO A 240 -2.24 21.45 -11.31
C PRO A 240 -2.55 22.96 -11.40
N ALA A 241 -2.23 23.74 -10.36
CA ALA A 241 -2.40 25.20 -10.41
C ALA A 241 -1.51 25.89 -11.44
N SER A 242 -0.38 25.29 -11.80
CA SER A 242 0.54 25.77 -12.83
C SER A 242 0.38 25.07 -14.17
N ALA A 243 -0.54 24.10 -14.31
CA ALA A 243 -0.59 23.21 -15.46
C ALA A 243 -1.01 23.90 -16.76
N GLU A 244 -1.75 25.04 -16.72
CA GLU A 244 -2.14 25.76 -17.93
C GLU A 244 -0.95 26.12 -18.82
N GLN A 245 0.23 26.36 -18.24
CA GLN A 245 1.44 26.67 -19.00
C GLN A 245 1.94 25.51 -19.89
N LEU A 246 1.57 24.24 -19.57
CA LEU A 246 1.89 23.08 -20.40
C LEU A 246 1.01 23.03 -21.66
N PHE A 247 -0.23 23.53 -21.58
CA PHE A 247 -1.21 23.47 -22.64
C PHE A 247 -1.17 24.68 -23.59
N ALA A 248 -0.40 25.71 -23.24
CA ALA A 248 -0.26 26.91 -24.06
C ALA A 248 0.16 26.57 -25.50
N GLY A 249 -0.62 27.01 -26.47
CA GLY A 249 -0.38 26.78 -27.91
C GLY A 249 -0.75 25.38 -28.43
N SER A 250 -1.29 24.49 -27.61
CA SER A 250 -1.71 23.14 -28.03
C SER A 250 -3.10 23.08 -28.67
N GLY A 251 -3.89 24.14 -28.57
CA GLY A 251 -5.32 24.16 -28.95
C GLY A 251 -6.26 23.66 -27.86
N HIS A 252 -5.75 23.30 -26.71
CA HIS A 252 -6.48 22.83 -25.51
C HIS A 252 -6.10 23.64 -24.27
N THR A 253 -6.95 23.63 -23.25
CA THR A 253 -6.69 24.27 -21.96
C THR A 253 -6.63 23.20 -20.86
N PHE A 254 -5.89 23.46 -19.80
CA PHE A 254 -5.92 22.57 -18.64
C PHE A 254 -7.29 22.56 -17.95
N ALA A 255 -7.99 23.69 -17.96
CA ALA A 255 -9.34 23.78 -17.40
C ALA A 255 -10.32 22.79 -18.08
N GLU A 256 -10.26 22.65 -19.42
CA GLU A 256 -11.03 21.65 -20.18
C GLU A 256 -10.66 20.23 -19.74
N ILE A 257 -9.37 19.91 -19.66
CA ILE A 257 -8.87 18.59 -19.24
C ILE A 257 -9.28 18.27 -17.79
N ALA A 258 -9.16 19.23 -16.89
CA ALA A 258 -9.56 19.07 -15.49
C ALA A 258 -11.07 18.82 -15.34
N ALA A 259 -11.91 19.51 -16.18
CA ALA A 259 -13.35 19.29 -16.18
C ALA A 259 -13.72 17.86 -16.65
N LEU A 260 -13.08 17.36 -17.71
CA LEU A 260 -13.25 15.98 -18.15
C LEU A 260 -12.75 15.00 -17.09
N GLY A 261 -11.60 15.27 -16.47
CA GLY A 261 -11.01 14.46 -15.41
C GLY A 261 -11.86 14.39 -14.15
N LYS A 262 -12.55 15.47 -13.78
CA LYS A 262 -13.52 15.49 -12.68
C LYS A 262 -14.65 14.50 -12.90
N ASP A 263 -15.15 14.43 -14.12
CA ASP A 263 -16.23 13.52 -14.51
C ASP A 263 -15.71 12.12 -14.88
N ARG A 264 -14.39 11.89 -14.80
CA ARG A 264 -13.72 10.65 -15.20
C ARG A 264 -14.06 10.22 -16.63
N LYS A 265 -14.23 11.19 -17.52
CA LYS A 265 -14.46 10.97 -18.96
C LYS A 265 -13.16 10.59 -19.66
N PRO A 266 -13.21 9.93 -20.82
CA PRO A 266 -12.05 9.78 -21.69
C PRO A 266 -11.41 11.14 -21.98
N LEU A 267 -10.09 11.21 -21.94
CA LEU A 267 -9.32 12.42 -22.17
C LEU A 267 -8.77 12.42 -23.62
N PRO A 268 -8.62 13.59 -24.26
CA PRO A 268 -7.92 13.70 -25.53
C PRO A 268 -6.42 13.40 -25.34
N HIS A 269 -5.73 13.12 -26.46
CA HIS A 269 -4.29 12.97 -26.50
C HIS A 269 -3.72 13.73 -27.71
N PHE A 270 -2.65 14.48 -27.47
CA PHE A 270 -2.09 15.39 -28.48
C PHE A 270 -0.66 15.82 -28.11
N PRO A 271 0.17 16.23 -29.10
CA PRO A 271 1.45 16.85 -28.81
C PRO A 271 1.26 18.20 -28.13
N LEU A 272 2.09 18.50 -27.15
CA LEU A 272 2.15 19.83 -26.53
C LEU A 272 3.10 20.74 -27.34
N ALA A 273 2.79 22.03 -27.39
CA ALA A 273 3.60 23.02 -28.10
C ALA A 273 4.89 23.41 -27.33
N VAL A 274 5.03 22.93 -26.12
CA VAL A 274 6.18 23.17 -25.24
C VAL A 274 7.08 21.93 -25.16
N SER A 275 8.38 22.13 -24.91
CA SER A 275 9.36 21.08 -24.60
C SER A 275 9.87 21.24 -23.18
N LEU A 276 10.25 20.13 -22.56
CA LEU A 276 10.93 20.12 -21.28
C LEU A 276 12.44 20.26 -21.47
N LYS A 277 13.07 21.14 -20.71
CA LYS A 277 14.52 21.12 -20.45
C LYS A 277 14.71 20.76 -18.98
N ALA A 278 15.47 19.72 -18.72
CA ALA A 278 15.70 19.23 -17.36
C ALA A 278 17.18 18.90 -17.15
N ASN A 279 17.70 19.34 -16.00
CA ASN A 279 18.96 18.84 -15.45
C ASN A 279 18.61 18.26 -14.08
N ALA A 280 18.73 16.94 -13.93
CA ALA A 280 18.50 16.21 -12.69
C ALA A 280 19.82 15.70 -12.15
N VAL A 281 20.17 16.04 -10.92
CA VAL A 281 21.33 15.50 -10.21
C VAL A 281 20.84 14.61 -9.09
N ILE A 282 21.14 13.32 -9.19
CA ILE A 282 20.69 12.30 -8.24
C ILE A 282 21.88 11.81 -7.42
N GLN A 283 21.72 11.85 -6.10
CA GLN A 283 22.64 11.21 -5.15
C GLN A 283 22.07 9.84 -4.77
N THR A 284 22.96 8.85 -4.60
CA THR A 284 22.57 7.48 -4.24
C THR A 284 23.32 7.01 -3.01
N LYS A 285 22.65 6.21 -2.19
CA LYS A 285 23.23 5.57 -1.00
C LYS A 285 22.67 4.17 -0.85
N THR A 286 23.51 3.18 -0.60
CA THR A 286 23.09 1.82 -0.24
C THR A 286 22.85 1.73 1.27
N LEU A 287 21.79 1.05 1.68
CA LEU A 287 21.49 0.76 3.08
C LEU A 287 20.85 -0.64 3.22
N GLU A 288 20.83 -1.14 4.43
CA GLU A 288 20.23 -2.43 4.77
C GLU A 288 19.19 -2.27 5.87
N SER A 289 18.15 -3.08 5.79
CA SER A 289 17.18 -3.31 6.85
C SER A 289 16.77 -4.79 6.81
N ALA A 290 15.72 -5.21 7.51
CA ALA A 290 15.26 -6.59 7.47
C ALA A 290 13.75 -6.69 7.66
N ASN A 291 13.12 -7.68 7.01
CA ASN A 291 11.85 -8.20 7.46
C ASN A 291 12.08 -9.09 8.69
N ILE A 292 11.10 -9.14 9.60
CA ILE A 292 11.08 -10.05 10.73
C ILE A 292 10.10 -11.17 10.40
N VAL A 293 10.56 -12.42 10.52
CA VAL A 293 9.78 -13.61 10.16
C VAL A 293 9.84 -14.63 11.27
N ALA A 294 8.67 -14.96 11.81
CA ALA A 294 8.50 -16.02 12.81
C ALA A 294 7.42 -16.99 12.40
N LYS A 295 7.45 -18.21 12.89
CA LYS A 295 6.41 -19.20 12.61
C LYS A 295 5.88 -19.88 13.86
N LEU A 296 4.60 -20.25 13.80
CA LEU A 296 3.93 -21.14 14.73
C LEU A 296 3.49 -22.38 13.95
N PRO A 297 4.08 -23.58 14.22
CA PRO A 297 3.67 -24.81 13.54
C PRO A 297 2.21 -25.16 13.84
N GLY A 298 1.49 -25.59 12.80
CA GLY A 298 0.13 -26.12 12.91
C GLY A 298 0.08 -27.52 13.53
N SER A 299 -1.04 -27.84 14.15
CA SER A 299 -1.25 -29.13 14.84
C SER A 299 -1.77 -30.25 13.92
N ASP A 300 -2.37 -29.93 12.77
CA ASP A 300 -2.91 -30.93 11.83
C ASP A 300 -1.80 -31.51 10.95
N PRO A 301 -1.55 -32.83 10.97
CA PRO A 301 -0.51 -33.44 10.16
C PRO A 301 -0.65 -33.24 8.65
N ALA A 302 -1.88 -33.07 8.13
CA ALA A 302 -2.13 -32.86 6.71
C ALA A 302 -1.97 -31.39 6.31
N LEU A 303 -2.28 -30.44 7.22
CA LEU A 303 -2.34 -29.01 6.93
C LEU A 303 -1.14 -28.21 7.46
N LYS A 304 -0.32 -28.77 8.36
CA LYS A 304 0.81 -28.04 8.99
C LYS A 304 1.86 -27.52 8.02
N ASN A 305 1.88 -28.02 6.78
CA ASN A 305 2.79 -27.54 5.74
C ASN A 305 2.17 -26.40 4.89
N GLU A 306 0.93 -26.01 5.17
CA GLU A 306 0.27 -24.86 4.61
C GLU A 306 0.37 -23.69 5.62
N PHE A 307 0.63 -22.49 5.12
CA PHE A 307 0.86 -21.32 5.94
C PHE A 307 -0.17 -20.22 5.65
N VAL A 308 -0.75 -19.68 6.71
CA VAL A 308 -1.42 -18.38 6.66
C VAL A 308 -0.42 -17.35 7.16
N VAL A 309 -0.20 -16.30 6.38
CA VAL A 309 0.62 -15.16 6.78
C VAL A 309 -0.24 -14.17 7.53
N LEU A 310 0.28 -13.64 8.64
CA LEU A 310 -0.25 -12.49 9.34
C LEU A 310 0.80 -11.40 9.24
N SER A 311 0.52 -10.35 8.49
CA SER A 311 1.50 -9.33 8.11
C SER A 311 1.16 -7.93 8.61
N ALA A 312 2.18 -7.13 8.86
CA ALA A 312 2.14 -5.69 9.11
C ALA A 312 3.51 -5.09 8.77
N HIS A 313 3.60 -3.79 8.50
CA HIS A 313 4.90 -3.14 8.42
C HIS A 313 5.31 -2.55 9.77
N ILE A 314 6.63 -2.51 10.02
CA ILE A 314 7.22 -2.03 11.27
C ILE A 314 7.94 -0.70 11.12
N ASP A 315 8.31 -0.30 9.90
CA ASP A 315 8.89 1.01 9.60
C ASP A 315 7.84 2.12 9.59
N HIS A 316 8.31 3.37 9.60
CA HIS A 316 7.50 4.56 9.37
C HIS A 316 8.37 5.66 8.74
N VAL A 317 7.88 6.90 8.67
CA VAL A 317 8.52 7.97 7.87
C VAL A 317 9.63 8.74 8.58
N GLY A 318 9.87 8.51 9.86
CA GLY A 318 11.02 9.06 10.57
C GLY A 318 10.87 10.52 11.02
N ILE A 319 11.91 11.32 10.82
CA ILE A 319 11.97 12.74 11.18
C ILE A 319 11.71 13.59 9.94
N GLY A 320 10.77 14.51 10.05
CA GLY A 320 10.36 15.36 8.94
C GLY A 320 10.28 16.84 9.24
N ALA A 321 9.49 17.56 8.44
CA ALA A 321 9.15 18.94 8.68
C ALA A 321 8.32 19.06 9.97
N PRO A 322 8.53 20.11 10.81
CA PRO A 322 7.81 20.20 12.08
C PRO A 322 6.31 20.42 11.87
N ILE A 323 5.50 19.64 12.59
CA ILE A 323 4.06 19.85 12.75
C ILE A 323 3.85 20.31 14.18
N ASN A 324 3.35 21.53 14.38
CA ASN A 324 3.19 22.15 15.71
C ASN A 324 4.49 22.15 16.56
N GLY A 325 5.66 22.21 15.91
CA GLY A 325 6.96 22.20 16.58
C GLY A 325 7.58 20.82 16.77
N ASP A 326 6.81 19.74 16.59
CA ASP A 326 7.29 18.37 16.64
C ASP A 326 7.75 17.90 15.25
N ARG A 327 8.91 17.25 15.19
CA ARG A 327 9.54 16.73 13.98
C ARG A 327 9.53 15.21 13.89
N ILE A 328 9.22 14.51 14.98
CA ILE A 328 9.23 13.06 15.04
C ILE A 328 7.84 12.57 14.64
N TYR A 329 7.77 11.85 13.54
CA TYR A 329 6.56 11.17 13.13
C TYR A 329 6.54 9.79 13.80
N ASN A 330 5.91 9.72 14.97
CA ASN A 330 6.00 8.55 15.85
C ASN A 330 5.39 7.26 15.27
N GLY A 331 4.40 7.37 14.36
CA GLY A 331 3.81 6.22 13.70
C GLY A 331 3.09 5.26 14.65
N ALA A 332 2.33 5.78 15.64
CA ALA A 332 1.59 4.94 16.59
C ALA A 332 0.54 4.07 15.88
N MET A 333 -0.24 4.69 15.00
CA MET A 333 -1.27 3.99 14.23
C MET A 333 -0.73 3.43 12.92
N ASP A 334 0.14 4.17 12.24
CA ASP A 334 0.82 3.81 11.01
C ASP A 334 2.30 3.48 11.28
N ASN A 335 2.76 2.22 11.41
CA ASN A 335 1.89 1.08 11.67
C ASN A 335 2.34 0.36 12.95
N GLY A 336 2.57 1.15 14.02
CA GLY A 336 2.81 0.60 15.36
C GLY A 336 1.63 -0.27 15.83
N SER A 337 0.39 0.12 15.48
CA SER A 337 -0.84 -0.59 15.83
C SER A 337 -0.90 -1.99 15.20
N GLY A 338 -0.64 -2.11 13.90
CA GLY A 338 -0.63 -3.39 13.21
C GLY A 338 0.52 -4.28 13.66
N SER A 339 1.74 -3.73 13.77
CA SER A 339 2.91 -4.46 14.28
C SER A 339 2.66 -4.98 15.71
N ALA A 340 2.06 -4.18 16.58
CA ALA A 340 1.64 -4.59 17.92
C ALA A 340 0.63 -5.73 17.88
N LEU A 341 -0.37 -5.65 16.98
CA LEU A 341 -1.37 -6.70 16.81
C LEU A 341 -0.73 -8.03 16.39
N VAL A 342 0.20 -8.00 15.44
CA VAL A 342 0.92 -9.21 14.98
C VAL A 342 1.68 -9.86 16.15
N MET A 343 2.38 -9.08 16.99
CA MET A 343 3.11 -9.59 18.15
C MET A 343 2.18 -10.18 19.23
N ASP A 344 1.09 -9.50 19.52
CA ASP A 344 0.11 -9.93 20.53
C ASP A 344 -0.68 -11.17 20.09
N MET A 345 -1.05 -11.22 18.79
CA MET A 345 -1.64 -12.40 18.17
C MET A 345 -0.68 -13.60 18.21
N ALA A 346 0.62 -13.39 18.01
CA ALA A 346 1.61 -14.45 18.10
C ALA A 346 1.62 -15.08 19.49
N ALA A 347 1.62 -14.27 20.54
CA ALA A 347 1.57 -14.73 21.94
C ALA A 347 0.25 -15.45 22.26
N SER A 348 -0.88 -14.87 21.86
CA SER A 348 -2.22 -15.44 22.09
C SER A 348 -2.40 -16.78 21.38
N LEU A 349 -2.02 -16.89 20.11
CA LEU A 349 -2.14 -18.12 19.33
C LEU A 349 -1.18 -19.21 19.83
N LYS A 350 0.02 -18.84 20.28
CA LYS A 350 0.97 -19.78 20.89
C LYS A 350 0.45 -20.37 22.20
N ALA A 351 -0.35 -19.61 22.97
CA ALA A 351 -0.98 -20.10 24.19
C ALA A 351 -2.06 -21.17 23.92
N HIS A 352 -2.58 -21.24 22.67
CA HIS A 352 -3.64 -22.17 22.26
C HIS A 352 -3.31 -22.92 20.96
N PRO A 353 -2.17 -23.61 20.89
CA PRO A 353 -1.70 -24.25 19.67
C PRO A 353 -2.62 -25.34 19.14
N GLU A 354 -3.44 -25.97 20.01
CA GLU A 354 -4.43 -26.98 19.66
C GLU A 354 -5.53 -26.47 18.70
N ARG A 355 -5.72 -25.16 18.64
CA ARG A 355 -6.70 -24.51 17.74
C ARG A 355 -6.14 -24.22 16.36
N ILE A 356 -4.85 -24.35 16.17
CA ILE A 356 -4.13 -23.94 14.97
C ILE A 356 -3.89 -25.19 14.12
N GLN A 357 -4.69 -25.40 13.07
CA GLN A 357 -4.53 -26.54 12.17
C GLN A 357 -3.40 -26.31 11.16
N ARG A 358 -3.41 -25.18 10.45
CA ARG A 358 -2.33 -24.75 9.55
C ARG A 358 -1.26 -24.00 10.33
N SER A 359 -0.05 -24.00 9.81
CA SER A 359 1.00 -23.16 10.34
C SER A 359 0.70 -21.67 10.11
N ILE A 360 1.16 -20.82 11.01
CA ILE A 360 1.06 -19.37 10.86
C ILE A 360 2.45 -18.79 10.71
N LEU A 361 2.60 -17.89 9.76
CA LEU A 361 3.80 -17.08 9.58
C LEU A 361 3.48 -15.65 10.02
N PHE A 362 4.22 -15.15 11.00
CA PHE A 362 4.15 -13.76 11.46
C PHE A 362 5.23 -12.98 10.74
N LEU A 363 4.82 -11.96 9.99
CA LEU A 363 5.69 -11.20 9.11
C LEU A 363 5.57 -9.71 9.42
N LEU A 364 6.66 -9.12 9.94
CA LEU A 364 6.78 -7.68 10.08
C LEU A 364 7.73 -7.17 9.01
N VAL A 365 7.20 -6.46 8.01
CA VAL A 365 8.00 -6.01 6.87
C VAL A 365 8.61 -4.64 7.11
N THR A 366 9.70 -4.37 6.41
CA THR A 366 10.42 -3.09 6.37
C THR A 366 10.19 -2.40 5.02
N GLY A 367 10.31 -1.08 4.96
CA GLY A 367 10.27 -0.34 3.69
C GLY A 367 8.90 -0.29 3.03
N GLU A 368 7.83 -0.44 3.79
CA GLU A 368 6.46 -0.24 3.30
C GLU A 368 6.28 1.20 2.82
N GLU A 369 6.65 2.16 3.64
CA GLU A 369 6.56 3.62 3.41
C GLU A 369 7.39 4.09 2.19
N LYS A 370 8.31 3.27 1.76
CA LYS A 370 9.13 3.52 0.57
C LYS A 370 8.55 2.88 -0.70
N GLY A 371 7.40 2.19 -0.60
CA GLY A 371 6.66 1.57 -1.71
C GLY A 371 6.54 0.06 -1.64
N LEU A 372 6.14 -0.46 -0.48
CA LEU A 372 5.88 -1.90 -0.22
C LEU A 372 7.12 -2.77 -0.43
N LEU A 373 8.33 -2.23 -0.19
CA LEU A 373 9.57 -2.87 -0.64
C LEU A 373 9.86 -4.17 0.11
N GLY A 374 9.59 -4.23 1.42
CA GLY A 374 9.83 -5.42 2.23
C GLY A 374 8.89 -6.57 1.88
N SER A 375 7.61 -6.29 1.70
CA SER A 375 6.63 -7.29 1.27
C SER A 375 6.86 -7.74 -0.18
N LYS A 376 7.24 -6.81 -1.07
CA LYS A 376 7.65 -7.11 -2.44
C LYS A 376 8.84 -8.07 -2.47
N TYR A 377 9.86 -7.81 -1.64
CA TYR A 377 11.03 -8.67 -1.51
C TYR A 377 10.63 -10.04 -0.94
N PHE A 378 9.83 -10.08 0.14
CA PHE A 378 9.38 -11.34 0.73
C PHE A 378 8.55 -12.17 -0.26
N ALA A 379 7.60 -11.56 -0.95
CA ALA A 379 6.75 -12.26 -1.92
C ALA A 379 7.53 -12.81 -3.13
N ALA A 380 8.67 -12.20 -3.50
CA ALA A 380 9.57 -12.69 -4.55
C ALA A 380 10.57 -13.73 -4.04
N HIS A 381 11.07 -13.56 -2.81
CA HIS A 381 12.06 -14.43 -2.16
C HIS A 381 11.55 -14.91 -0.79
N PRO A 382 10.42 -15.64 -0.74
CA PRO A 382 9.86 -16.07 0.52
C PRO A 382 10.79 -17.06 1.23
N THR A 383 10.81 -16.99 2.57
CA THR A 383 11.65 -17.87 3.40
C THR A 383 11.08 -19.29 3.56
N ILE A 384 9.88 -19.50 3.04
CA ILE A 384 9.19 -20.79 2.89
C ILE A 384 8.71 -20.93 1.45
N PRO A 385 8.39 -22.14 0.95
CA PRO A 385 7.91 -22.28 -0.42
C PRO A 385 6.65 -21.43 -0.69
N LEU A 386 6.66 -20.56 -1.70
CA LEU A 386 5.54 -19.66 -2.01
C LEU A 386 4.20 -20.43 -2.15
N LYS A 387 4.23 -21.60 -2.79
CA LYS A 387 3.05 -22.47 -2.98
C LYS A 387 2.46 -23.02 -1.68
N SER A 388 3.18 -22.96 -0.57
CA SER A 388 2.68 -23.34 0.76
C SER A 388 1.96 -22.19 1.47
N ILE A 389 2.06 -20.97 0.98
CA ILE A 389 1.31 -19.82 1.50
C ILE A 389 -0.09 -19.86 0.90
N VAL A 390 -1.10 -20.11 1.72
CA VAL A 390 -2.49 -20.24 1.30
C VAL A 390 -3.29 -18.97 1.47
N GLY A 391 -2.76 -17.98 2.16
CA GLY A 391 -3.38 -16.68 2.31
C GLY A 391 -2.54 -15.74 3.18
N ASP A 392 -2.77 -14.44 3.00
CA ASP A 392 -2.19 -13.37 3.82
C ASP A 392 -3.30 -12.50 4.40
N VAL A 393 -3.21 -12.18 5.68
CA VAL A 393 -4.06 -11.21 6.38
C VAL A 393 -3.16 -10.08 6.83
N ASN A 394 -3.25 -8.97 6.14
CA ASN A 394 -2.48 -7.77 6.44
C ASN A 394 -3.25 -6.85 7.39
N VAL A 395 -2.53 -6.26 8.34
CA VAL A 395 -3.05 -5.25 9.25
C VAL A 395 -2.21 -3.98 9.14
N ASP A 396 -2.87 -2.93 8.69
CA ASP A 396 -2.22 -1.64 8.48
C ASP A 396 -3.18 -0.53 8.85
N MET A 397 -2.76 0.31 9.82
CA MET A 397 -3.57 1.38 10.40
C MET A 397 -4.88 0.87 11.06
N PHE A 398 -4.81 -0.19 11.86
CA PHE A 398 -5.96 -0.64 12.63
C PHE A 398 -6.25 0.39 13.74
N LEU A 399 -7.20 1.29 13.48
CA LEU A 399 -7.49 2.48 14.29
C LEU A 399 -8.65 2.27 15.26
N PRO A 400 -8.44 1.91 16.53
CA PRO A 400 -9.52 1.70 17.50
C PRO A 400 -10.03 3.03 18.09
N ILE A 401 -10.20 4.06 17.25
CA ILE A 401 -10.70 5.39 17.65
C ILE A 401 -12.23 5.44 17.78
N VAL A 402 -12.90 4.40 17.29
CA VAL A 402 -14.32 4.16 17.49
C VAL A 402 -14.54 2.69 17.86
N PRO A 403 -15.67 2.34 18.53
CA PRO A 403 -15.99 0.94 18.79
C PRO A 403 -16.04 0.11 17.50
N LEU A 404 -15.44 -1.08 17.51
CA LEU A 404 -15.42 -1.99 16.37
C LEU A 404 -16.80 -2.59 16.13
N LYS A 405 -17.65 -1.88 15.40
CA LYS A 405 -18.97 -2.33 14.94
C LYS A 405 -18.94 -2.77 13.48
N ILE A 406 -17.99 -2.24 12.73
CA ILE A 406 -17.82 -2.46 11.29
C ILE A 406 -16.38 -2.84 11.05
N LEU A 407 -16.16 -3.95 10.34
CA LEU A 407 -14.85 -4.37 9.85
C LEU A 407 -14.80 -4.09 8.34
N LYS A 408 -13.92 -3.20 7.92
CA LYS A 408 -13.57 -3.02 6.52
C LYS A 408 -12.62 -4.14 6.11
N ILE A 409 -12.94 -4.83 5.03
CA ILE A 409 -12.12 -5.91 4.47
C ILE A 409 -11.81 -5.53 3.02
N GLU A 410 -10.62 -5.03 2.79
CA GLU A 410 -10.13 -4.77 1.43
C GLU A 410 -9.73 -6.11 0.79
N GLY A 411 -10.26 -6.39 -0.40
CA GLY A 411 -10.15 -7.71 -1.04
C GLY A 411 -11.25 -8.71 -0.63
N ILE A 412 -12.35 -8.26 -0.03
CA ILE A 412 -13.46 -9.13 0.44
C ILE A 412 -14.07 -9.99 -0.67
N GLU A 413 -14.10 -9.47 -1.91
CA GLU A 413 -14.71 -10.13 -3.07
C GLU A 413 -13.68 -10.87 -3.95
N GLU A 414 -12.39 -10.73 -3.66
CA GLU A 414 -11.31 -11.20 -4.54
C GLU A 414 -11.00 -12.70 -4.35
N SER A 415 -11.38 -13.27 -3.20
CA SER A 415 -11.10 -14.68 -2.87
C SER A 415 -12.03 -15.23 -1.78
N ASP A 416 -11.99 -16.55 -1.55
CA ASP A 416 -12.70 -17.20 -0.44
C ASP A 416 -12.14 -16.78 0.93
N LEU A 417 -10.92 -16.26 1.02
CA LEU A 417 -10.35 -15.69 2.25
C LEU A 417 -11.19 -14.49 2.72
N GLY A 418 -11.54 -13.58 1.81
CA GLY A 418 -12.41 -12.44 2.12
C GLY A 418 -13.80 -12.86 2.58
N THR A 419 -14.41 -13.83 1.90
CA THR A 419 -15.70 -14.40 2.28
C THR A 419 -15.67 -15.04 3.68
N ARG A 420 -14.59 -15.77 4.01
CA ARG A 420 -14.39 -16.37 5.34
C ARG A 420 -14.20 -15.33 6.42
N ALA A 421 -13.37 -14.30 6.15
CA ALA A 421 -13.17 -13.17 7.08
C ALA A 421 -14.50 -12.46 7.37
N ALA A 422 -15.31 -12.22 6.35
CA ALA A 422 -16.66 -11.65 6.50
C ALA A 422 -17.58 -12.52 7.34
N ALA A 423 -17.60 -13.83 7.12
CA ALA A 423 -18.44 -14.76 7.91
C ALA A 423 -18.03 -14.79 9.38
N ILE A 424 -16.70 -14.74 9.67
CA ILE A 424 -16.19 -14.67 11.04
C ILE A 424 -16.61 -13.36 11.69
N ALA A 425 -16.44 -12.20 11.03
CA ALA A 425 -16.87 -10.91 11.55
C ALA A 425 -18.36 -10.92 11.91
N GLN A 426 -19.22 -11.44 11.01
CA GLN A 426 -20.66 -11.58 11.26
C GLN A 426 -20.97 -12.47 12.48
N SER A 427 -20.24 -13.57 12.65
CA SER A 427 -20.41 -14.48 13.81
C SER A 427 -20.07 -13.80 15.14
N LEU A 428 -19.24 -12.76 15.11
CA LEU A 428 -18.87 -11.93 16.26
C LEU A 428 -19.79 -10.70 16.45
N GLY A 429 -20.84 -10.56 15.62
CA GLY A 429 -21.72 -9.41 15.64
C GLY A 429 -21.13 -8.14 15.02
N ILE A 430 -20.03 -8.27 14.27
CA ILE A 430 -19.36 -7.17 13.57
C ILE A 430 -19.81 -7.17 12.11
N LYS A 431 -20.24 -6.02 11.58
CA LYS A 431 -20.67 -5.87 10.19
C LYS A 431 -19.46 -5.82 9.25
N PRO A 432 -19.23 -6.81 8.36
CA PRO A 432 -18.21 -6.70 7.35
C PRO A 432 -18.67 -5.80 6.21
N ILE A 433 -17.76 -4.98 5.68
CA ILE A 433 -17.97 -4.15 4.49
C ILE A 433 -16.75 -4.20 3.56
N ALA A 434 -16.98 -3.97 2.27
CA ALA A 434 -15.93 -3.61 1.33
C ALA A 434 -15.42 -2.18 1.60
N ASP A 435 -14.36 -1.76 0.91
CA ASP A 435 -13.88 -0.38 0.98
C ASP A 435 -14.97 0.61 0.55
N PRO A 436 -15.42 1.53 1.43
CA PRO A 436 -16.45 2.52 1.09
C PRO A 436 -15.92 3.64 0.19
N GLU A 437 -14.60 3.80 0.05
CA GLU A 437 -13.95 4.84 -0.75
C GLU A 437 -12.95 4.24 -1.79
N PRO A 438 -13.39 3.34 -2.69
CA PRO A 438 -12.49 2.54 -3.54
C PRO A 438 -11.66 3.39 -4.52
N LEU A 439 -12.07 4.63 -4.80
CA LEU A 439 -11.30 5.57 -5.65
C LEU A 439 -10.00 6.06 -5.00
N ARG A 440 -9.84 5.87 -3.69
CA ARG A 440 -8.58 6.16 -2.98
C ARG A 440 -7.50 5.10 -3.23
N ASN A 441 -7.85 4.00 -3.90
CA ASN A 441 -6.95 2.90 -4.25
C ASN A 441 -6.25 2.27 -3.02
N ALA A 442 -6.91 2.23 -1.85
CA ALA A 442 -6.33 1.72 -0.61
C ALA A 442 -5.85 0.26 -0.76
N PHE A 443 -6.59 -0.55 -1.52
CA PHE A 443 -6.30 -1.97 -1.75
C PHE A 443 -4.87 -2.25 -2.28
N ILE A 444 -4.30 -1.37 -3.12
CA ILE A 444 -2.96 -1.55 -3.70
C ILE A 444 -1.87 -0.77 -2.95
N ARG A 445 -2.20 -0.12 -1.84
CA ARG A 445 -1.31 0.78 -1.11
C ARG A 445 -0.79 0.19 0.20
N SER A 446 -0.96 -1.11 0.41
CA SER A 446 -0.42 -1.80 1.56
C SER A 446 0.05 -3.22 1.21
N ASP A 447 0.71 -3.90 2.11
CA ASP A 447 1.57 -5.07 1.90
C ASP A 447 0.88 -6.30 1.30
N GLN A 448 -0.44 -6.50 1.55
CA GLN A 448 -1.22 -7.59 0.94
C GLN A 448 -1.13 -7.59 -0.60
N TYR A 449 -0.94 -6.42 -1.21
CA TYR A 449 -0.85 -6.30 -2.66
C TYR A 449 0.35 -7.04 -3.26
N SER A 450 1.46 -7.09 -2.52
CA SER A 450 2.65 -7.85 -2.93
C SER A 450 2.37 -9.35 -3.05
N PHE A 451 1.55 -9.90 -2.17
CA PHE A 451 1.12 -11.30 -2.22
C PHE A 451 0.15 -11.57 -3.37
N ILE A 452 -0.83 -10.69 -3.57
CA ILE A 452 -1.79 -10.77 -4.69
C ILE A 452 -1.07 -10.79 -6.03
N LYS A 453 -0.06 -9.94 -6.23
CA LYS A 453 0.77 -9.94 -7.46
C LYS A 453 1.50 -11.27 -7.71
N LYS A 454 1.65 -12.12 -6.70
CA LYS A 454 2.24 -13.46 -6.79
C LYS A 454 1.20 -14.59 -6.80
N GLY A 455 -0.10 -14.25 -6.88
CA GLY A 455 -1.19 -15.22 -6.93
C GLY A 455 -1.55 -15.83 -5.57
N VAL A 456 -1.12 -15.23 -4.46
CA VAL A 456 -1.51 -15.62 -3.11
C VAL A 456 -2.74 -14.80 -2.71
N PRO A 457 -3.87 -15.43 -2.31
CA PRO A 457 -5.02 -14.73 -1.78
C PRO A 457 -4.62 -13.84 -0.59
N ALA A 458 -5.04 -12.59 -0.58
CA ALA A 458 -4.73 -11.70 0.54
C ALA A 458 -5.85 -10.70 0.79
N VAL A 459 -6.00 -10.29 2.06
CA VAL A 459 -6.93 -9.25 2.50
C VAL A 459 -6.23 -8.30 3.46
N LYS A 460 -6.68 -7.04 3.45
CA LYS A 460 -6.37 -6.10 4.53
C LYS A 460 -7.60 -5.91 5.39
N VAL A 461 -7.43 -5.94 6.71
CA VAL A 461 -8.51 -5.71 7.67
C VAL A 461 -8.30 -4.42 8.43
N ASP A 462 -9.39 -3.67 8.63
CA ASP A 462 -9.36 -2.35 9.25
C ASP A 462 -10.68 -2.05 9.96
N VAL A 463 -10.68 -1.10 10.90
CA VAL A 463 -11.91 -0.58 11.48
C VAL A 463 -12.66 0.21 10.41
N GLY A 464 -13.90 -0.18 10.16
CA GLY A 464 -14.72 0.43 9.12
C GLY A 464 -15.69 1.50 9.64
N PHE A 465 -16.24 2.25 8.70
CA PHE A 465 -17.32 3.22 8.93
C PHE A 465 -18.29 3.23 7.73
N GLU A 466 -19.49 3.73 7.93
CA GLU A 466 -20.42 4.02 6.84
C GLU A 466 -20.29 5.48 6.39
N LEU A 467 -20.49 5.73 5.09
CA LEU A 467 -20.45 7.09 4.56
C LEU A 467 -21.57 7.96 5.17
N GLY A 468 -21.26 9.20 5.51
CA GLY A 468 -22.18 10.16 6.10
C GLY A 468 -22.39 10.00 7.60
N THR A 469 -21.69 9.07 8.28
CA THR A 469 -21.81 8.85 9.71
C THR A 469 -20.86 9.73 10.55
N PRO A 470 -21.15 9.92 11.85
CA PRO A 470 -20.21 10.59 12.76
C PRO A 470 -18.85 9.88 12.84
N GLU A 471 -18.83 8.55 12.75
CA GLU A 471 -17.61 7.75 12.72
C GLU A 471 -16.73 8.12 11.52
N GLN A 472 -17.30 8.28 10.31
CA GLN A 472 -16.55 8.77 9.15
C GLN A 472 -15.90 10.13 9.42
N LYS A 473 -16.64 11.04 10.09
CA LYS A 473 -16.10 12.36 10.43
C LYS A 473 -14.89 12.22 11.37
N ILE A 474 -14.98 11.38 12.40
CA ILE A 474 -13.88 11.13 13.34
C ILE A 474 -12.64 10.62 12.59
N PHE A 475 -12.80 9.65 11.69
CA PHE A 475 -11.70 9.15 10.86
C PHE A 475 -11.11 10.24 9.96
N LYS A 476 -11.94 11.06 9.33
CA LYS A 476 -11.46 12.17 8.47
C LYS A 476 -10.74 13.24 9.27
N ASP A 477 -11.29 13.66 10.39
CA ASP A 477 -10.68 14.65 11.27
C ASP A 477 -9.33 14.16 11.83
N TRP A 478 -9.18 12.86 12.03
CA TRP A 478 -7.93 12.28 12.50
C TRP A 478 -6.85 12.20 11.39
N LEU A 479 -7.25 11.98 10.14
CA LEU A 479 -6.33 11.91 8.99
C LEU A 479 -5.84 13.28 8.50
N THR A 480 -6.53 14.39 8.86
CA THR A 480 -6.21 15.78 8.44
C THR A 480 -5.47 16.55 9.51
#